data_0f7bd1cab12115545dee1a0070d0e376
#
_entry.id   0f7bd1cab12115545dee1a0070d0e376
#
_cell.length_a   1.000
_cell.length_b   1.000
_cell.length_c   1.000
_cell.angle_alpha   90.00
_cell.angle_beta   90.00
_cell.angle_gamma   90.00
#
_symmetry.space_group_name_H-M   'P 1'
#
loop_
_entity.id
_entity.type
_entity.pdbx_description
1 polymer ?
#
loop_
_entity_poly.entity_id
_entity_poly.type
_entity_poly.pdbx_seq_one_letter_code
_entity_poly.pdbx_strand_id
1 'polypeptide(L)'
;MISIFIVEDDLSLQRLYEMMLITYGFKVVDKASNGKEAIEKFMSFSTIPDVILMDHRMPVKNGIDTAIELLKINGNIKILFVSADNSVKGRALEIGAIAFIEKPFTVIQLQTEINRIVNLV
;
A
#
# COMPACT_ATOMS: atom_id res chain seq x y z
N MET A 1 13.52 9.79 6.05
CA MET A 1 12.25 9.22 6.61
C MET A 1 11.54 8.42 5.53
N ILE A 2 11.15 7.21 5.85
CA ILE A 2 10.44 6.34 4.90
C ILE A 2 9.05 6.91 4.63
N SER A 3 8.70 7.06 3.36
CA SER A 3 7.43 7.63 2.93
C SER A 3 6.44 6.57 2.47
N ILE A 4 5.19 6.68 2.93
CA ILE A 4 4.13 5.70 2.70
C ILE A 4 2.93 6.40 2.05
N PHE A 5 2.38 5.79 1.01
CA PHE A 5 1.11 6.17 0.42
C PHE A 5 0.07 5.11 0.80
N ILE A 6 -1.00 5.52 1.46
CA ILE A 6 -2.04 4.59 1.95
C ILE A 6 -3.21 4.56 0.97
N VAL A 7 -3.59 3.36 0.53
CA VAL A 7 -4.79 3.15 -0.31
C VAL A 7 -5.73 2.20 0.41
N GLU A 8 -6.78 2.75 1.01
CA GLU A 8 -7.73 2.03 1.86
C GLU A 8 -9.09 2.75 1.81
N ASP A 9 -10.16 2.03 1.51
CA ASP A 9 -11.49 2.62 1.37
C ASP A 9 -12.21 2.89 2.69
N ASP A 10 -11.90 2.12 3.73
CA ASP A 10 -12.47 2.35 5.07
C ASP A 10 -11.74 3.51 5.73
N LEU A 11 -12.42 4.65 5.90
CA LEU A 11 -11.81 5.85 6.45
C LEU A 11 -11.32 5.67 7.88
N SER A 12 -11.96 4.84 8.67
CA SER A 12 -11.52 4.54 10.05
C SER A 12 -10.21 3.77 10.03
N LEU A 13 -10.10 2.76 9.17
CA LEU A 13 -8.85 2.01 8.99
C LEU A 13 -7.75 2.88 8.40
N GLN A 14 -8.09 3.73 7.45
CA GLN A 14 -7.13 4.65 6.84
C GLN A 14 -6.49 5.56 7.89
N ARG A 15 -7.31 6.12 8.79
CA ARG A 15 -6.83 6.96 9.90
C ARG A 15 -6.00 6.15 10.90
N LEU A 16 -6.43 4.93 11.20
CA LEU A 16 -5.70 4.05 12.11
C LEU A 16 -4.31 3.74 11.55
N TYR A 17 -4.22 3.37 10.28
CA TYR A 17 -2.94 3.09 9.64
C TYR A 17 -2.03 4.33 9.64
N GLU A 18 -2.61 5.49 9.35
CA GLU A 18 -1.85 6.74 9.38
C GLU A 18 -1.27 7.01 10.77
N MET A 19 -2.08 6.88 11.82
CA MET A 19 -1.63 7.06 13.20
C MET A 19 -0.53 6.07 13.58
N MET A 20 -0.71 4.80 13.23
CA MET A 20 0.27 3.75 13.50
C MET A 20 1.60 4.07 12.83
N LEU A 21 1.56 4.42 11.55
CA LEU A 21 2.77 4.69 10.77
C LEU A 21 3.50 5.93 11.27
N ILE A 22 2.79 7.01 11.55
CA ILE A 22 3.39 8.24 12.09
C ILE A 22 4.02 7.97 13.46
N THR A 23 3.33 7.24 14.34
CA THR A 23 3.84 6.91 15.67
C THR A 23 5.16 6.15 15.60
N TYR A 24 5.33 5.29 14.59
CA TYR A 24 6.55 4.51 14.42
C TYR A 24 7.59 5.15 13.50
N GLY A 25 7.44 6.45 13.22
CA GLY A 25 8.47 7.23 12.55
C GLY A 25 8.40 7.24 11.02
N PHE A 26 7.32 6.74 10.44
CA PHE A 26 7.12 6.83 8.99
C PHE A 26 6.41 8.13 8.62
N LYS A 27 6.58 8.54 7.37
CA LYS A 27 5.88 9.70 6.81
C LYS A 27 4.75 9.23 5.91
N VAL A 28 3.52 9.65 6.18
CA VAL A 28 2.38 9.40 5.28
C VAL A 28 2.27 10.56 4.31
N VAL A 29 2.57 10.32 3.05
CA VAL A 29 2.61 11.39 2.04
C VAL A 29 1.23 11.73 1.51
N ASP A 30 0.34 10.74 1.44
CA ASP A 30 -1.07 10.95 1.05
C ASP A 30 -1.87 9.69 1.34
N LYS A 31 -3.18 9.79 1.14
CA LYS A 31 -4.14 8.70 1.32
C LYS A 31 -5.13 8.72 0.16
N ALA A 32 -5.59 7.55 -0.26
CA ALA A 32 -6.63 7.41 -1.27
C ALA A 32 -7.68 6.41 -0.79
N SER A 33 -8.93 6.62 -1.18
CA SER A 33 -10.07 5.84 -0.74
C SER A 33 -10.53 4.79 -1.76
N ASN A 34 -9.94 4.77 -2.93
CA ASN A 34 -10.19 3.76 -3.97
C ASN A 34 -9.05 3.78 -4.98
N GLY A 35 -9.08 2.80 -5.89
CA GLY A 35 -8.00 2.65 -6.85
C GLY A 35 -7.89 3.78 -7.87
N LYS A 36 -9.02 4.34 -8.31
CA LYS A 36 -9.01 5.46 -9.25
C LYS A 36 -8.35 6.68 -8.63
N GLU A 37 -8.74 7.04 -7.40
CA GLU A 37 -8.14 8.15 -6.66
C GLU A 37 -6.65 7.91 -6.43
N ALA A 38 -6.27 6.65 -6.13
CA ALA A 38 -4.88 6.30 -5.93
C ALA A 38 -4.02 6.58 -7.16
N ILE A 39 -4.52 6.21 -8.34
CA ILE A 39 -3.81 6.45 -9.59
C ILE A 39 -3.67 7.94 -9.88
N GLU A 40 -4.77 8.69 -9.71
CA GLU A 40 -4.76 10.14 -9.92
C GLU A 40 -3.74 10.84 -9.01
N LYS A 41 -3.74 10.49 -7.73
CA LYS A 41 -2.80 11.06 -6.76
C LYS A 41 -1.38 10.64 -7.04
N PHE A 42 -1.15 9.37 -7.38
CA PHE A 42 0.17 8.86 -7.70
C PHE A 42 0.80 9.64 -8.86
N MET A 43 0.02 9.93 -9.88
CA MET A 43 0.50 10.67 -11.06
C MET A 43 0.86 12.12 -10.73
N SER A 44 0.35 12.67 -9.64
CA SER A 44 0.65 14.03 -9.20
C SER A 44 1.89 14.13 -8.29
N PHE A 45 2.43 12.99 -7.82
CA PHE A 45 3.59 13.02 -6.93
C PHE A 45 4.85 13.43 -7.67
N SER A 46 5.59 14.36 -7.08
CA SER A 46 6.91 14.75 -7.60
C SER A 46 7.98 13.75 -7.17
N THR A 47 7.77 13.08 -6.05
CA THR A 47 8.66 12.05 -5.51
C THR A 47 7.86 10.78 -5.26
N ILE A 48 8.34 9.64 -5.78
CA ILE A 48 7.68 8.35 -5.61
C ILE A 48 7.73 7.93 -4.13
N PRO A 49 6.60 7.52 -3.53
CA PRO A 49 6.62 6.98 -2.17
C PRO A 49 7.50 5.74 -2.06
N ASP A 50 8.12 5.55 -0.90
CA ASP A 50 8.96 4.37 -0.67
C ASP A 50 8.14 3.09 -0.66
N VAL A 51 6.91 3.13 -0.12
CA VAL A 51 5.99 1.99 -0.08
C VAL A 51 4.57 2.47 -0.32
N ILE A 52 3.82 1.70 -1.09
CA ILE A 52 2.37 1.87 -1.26
C ILE A 52 1.68 0.77 -0.47
N LEU A 53 0.93 1.16 0.55
CA LEU A 53 0.13 0.24 1.37
C LEU A 53 -1.23 0.09 0.71
N MET A 54 -1.52 -1.10 0.15
CA MET A 54 -2.66 -1.31 -0.73
C MET A 54 -3.65 -2.33 -0.18
N ASP A 55 -4.91 -1.90 0.01
CA ASP A 55 -6.00 -2.84 0.26
C ASP A 55 -6.54 -3.38 -1.08
N HIS A 56 -7.13 -4.58 -1.05
CA HIS A 56 -7.69 -5.17 -2.26
C HIS A 56 -9.16 -4.82 -2.48
N ARG A 57 -9.99 -5.00 -1.44
CA ARG A 57 -11.44 -4.81 -1.57
C ARG A 57 -11.82 -3.35 -1.44
N MET A 58 -11.89 -2.69 -2.59
CA MET A 58 -12.26 -1.28 -2.68
C MET A 58 -13.30 -1.07 -3.77
N PRO A 59 -14.17 -0.04 -3.64
CA PRO A 59 -15.09 0.32 -4.70
C PRO A 59 -14.36 0.94 -5.88
N VAL A 60 -15.01 1.05 -7.01
CA VAL A 60 -14.55 1.68 -8.25
C VAL A 60 -13.46 0.86 -8.93
N LYS A 61 -12.34 0.59 -8.25
CA LYS A 61 -11.23 -0.21 -8.76
C LYS A 61 -10.56 -0.92 -7.59
N ASN A 62 -10.48 -2.25 -7.64
CA ASN A 62 -9.86 -3.04 -6.58
C ASN A 62 -8.34 -2.92 -6.55
N GLY A 63 -7.70 -3.45 -5.49
CA GLY A 63 -6.27 -3.33 -5.29
C GLY A 63 -5.43 -4.01 -6.36
N ILE A 64 -5.83 -5.18 -6.84
CA ILE A 64 -5.10 -5.89 -7.90
C ILE A 64 -5.06 -5.06 -9.19
N ASP A 65 -6.22 -4.58 -9.64
CA ASP A 65 -6.30 -3.77 -10.86
C ASP A 65 -5.56 -2.44 -10.71
N THR A 66 -5.63 -1.84 -9.53
CA THR A 66 -4.89 -0.61 -9.22
C THR A 66 -3.38 -0.86 -9.28
N ALA A 67 -2.92 -1.93 -8.66
CA ALA A 67 -1.49 -2.28 -8.65
C ALA A 67 -0.96 -2.54 -10.05
N ILE A 68 -1.73 -3.24 -10.89
CA ILE A 68 -1.34 -3.48 -12.29
C ILE A 68 -1.12 -2.16 -13.02
N GLU A 69 -2.05 -1.20 -12.87
CA GLU A 69 -1.90 0.11 -13.51
C GLU A 69 -0.71 0.91 -12.96
N LEU A 70 -0.56 0.95 -11.63
CA LEU A 70 0.56 1.66 -11.01
C LEU A 70 1.91 1.11 -11.44
N LEU A 71 2.04 -0.21 -11.51
CA LEU A 71 3.27 -0.88 -11.95
C LEU A 71 3.58 -0.65 -13.43
N LYS A 72 2.56 -0.41 -14.26
CA LYS A 72 2.75 0.00 -15.65
C LYS A 72 3.28 1.44 -15.75
N ILE A 73 2.85 2.31 -14.83
CA ILE A 73 3.33 3.70 -14.79
C ILE A 73 4.78 3.74 -14.31
N ASN A 74 5.10 2.96 -13.26
CA ASN A 74 6.46 2.86 -12.73
C ASN A 74 6.69 1.46 -12.17
N GLY A 75 7.50 0.66 -12.84
CA GLY A 75 7.79 -0.73 -12.45
C GLY A 75 8.67 -0.87 -11.23
N ASN A 76 9.22 0.22 -10.70
CA ASN A 76 10.11 0.18 -9.53
C ASN A 76 9.40 0.48 -8.21
N ILE A 77 8.10 0.74 -8.23
CA ILE A 77 7.34 0.99 -7.00
C ILE A 77 7.25 -0.28 -6.16
N LYS A 78 7.14 -0.09 -4.85
CA LYS A 78 7.02 -1.19 -3.89
C LYS A 78 5.63 -1.19 -3.30
N ILE A 79 4.82 -2.17 -3.67
CA ILE A 79 3.44 -2.31 -3.21
C ILE A 79 3.37 -3.40 -2.14
N LEU A 80 2.92 -3.02 -0.94
CA LEU A 80 2.64 -3.93 0.15
C LEU A 80 1.13 -4.09 0.25
N PHE A 81 0.62 -5.26 -0.11
CA PHE A 81 -0.80 -5.57 0.05
C PHE A 81 -1.14 -5.90 1.49
N VAL A 82 -2.29 -5.39 1.94
CA VAL A 82 -2.89 -5.78 3.22
C VAL A 82 -4.34 -6.14 2.95
N SER A 83 -4.74 -7.39 3.27
CA SER A 83 -6.09 -7.86 2.97
C SER A 83 -6.52 -8.97 3.91
N ALA A 84 -7.82 -9.01 4.24
CA ALA A 84 -8.41 -10.14 4.92
C ALA A 84 -8.67 -11.31 3.96
N ASP A 85 -8.62 -11.05 2.65
CA ASP A 85 -8.85 -12.06 1.62
C ASP A 85 -7.53 -12.71 1.21
N ASN A 86 -7.21 -13.81 1.89
CA ASN A 86 -6.00 -14.58 1.63
C ASN A 86 -5.97 -15.18 0.21
N SER A 87 -7.13 -15.33 -0.43
CA SER A 87 -7.20 -15.92 -1.78
C SER A 87 -6.51 -15.06 -2.84
N VAL A 88 -6.33 -13.76 -2.59
CA VAL A 88 -5.68 -12.86 -3.55
C VAL A 88 -4.16 -12.78 -3.41
N LYS A 89 -3.59 -13.41 -2.38
CA LYS A 89 -2.15 -13.33 -2.10
C LYS A 89 -1.29 -13.76 -3.30
N GLY A 90 -1.58 -14.93 -3.86
CA GLY A 90 -0.82 -15.45 -4.99
C GLY A 90 -0.87 -14.50 -6.19
N ARG A 91 -2.05 -13.98 -6.48
CA ARG A 91 -2.25 -13.04 -7.59
C ARG A 91 -1.53 -11.72 -7.35
N ALA A 92 -1.59 -11.21 -6.11
CA ALA A 92 -0.91 -9.96 -5.76
C ALA A 92 0.61 -10.07 -5.98
N LEU A 93 1.20 -11.16 -5.53
CA LEU A 93 2.64 -11.39 -5.71
C LEU A 93 3.00 -11.64 -7.17
N GLU A 94 2.15 -12.38 -7.89
CA GLU A 94 2.37 -12.66 -9.31
C GLU A 94 2.40 -11.40 -10.17
N ILE A 95 1.54 -10.43 -9.88
CA ILE A 95 1.49 -9.18 -10.65
C ILE A 95 2.60 -8.20 -10.30
N GLY A 96 3.40 -8.49 -9.26
CA GLY A 96 4.57 -7.69 -8.92
C GLY A 96 4.53 -6.97 -7.57
N ALA A 97 3.54 -7.24 -6.71
CA ALA A 97 3.59 -6.73 -5.34
C ALA A 97 4.79 -7.32 -4.62
N ILE A 98 5.44 -6.49 -3.78
CA ILE A 98 6.65 -6.92 -3.09
C ILE A 98 6.36 -7.81 -1.88
N ALA A 99 5.18 -7.66 -1.28
CA ALA A 99 4.79 -8.42 -0.10
C ALA A 99 3.27 -8.38 0.12
N PHE A 100 2.78 -9.26 0.99
CA PHE A 100 1.38 -9.37 1.37
C PHE A 100 1.29 -9.65 2.87
N ILE A 101 0.46 -8.87 3.58
CA ILE A 101 0.14 -9.11 4.98
C ILE A 101 -1.34 -9.42 5.09
N GLU A 102 -1.68 -10.52 5.77
CA GLU A 102 -3.07 -10.89 6.02
C GLU A 102 -3.63 -10.14 7.22
N LYS A 103 -4.83 -9.57 7.09
CA LYS A 103 -5.55 -8.95 8.21
C LYS A 103 -6.20 -10.04 9.07
N PRO A 104 -6.27 -9.89 10.41
CA PRO A 104 -5.72 -8.78 11.19
C PRO A 104 -4.20 -8.93 11.38
N PHE A 105 -3.51 -7.82 11.51
CA PHE A 105 -2.07 -7.80 11.77
C PHE A 105 -1.75 -6.81 12.89
N THR A 106 -0.56 -6.98 13.51
CA THR A 106 -0.08 -6.05 14.53
C THR A 106 0.71 -4.92 13.88
N VAL A 107 0.84 -3.80 14.62
CA VAL A 107 1.67 -2.69 14.15
C VAL A 107 3.13 -3.11 13.99
N ILE A 108 3.61 -4.05 14.84
CA ILE A 108 4.97 -4.57 14.76
C ILE A 108 5.18 -5.35 13.46
N GLN A 109 4.19 -6.16 13.06
CA GLN A 109 4.25 -6.88 11.77
C GLN A 109 4.33 -5.90 10.60
N LEU A 110 3.51 -4.85 10.62
CA LEU A 110 3.51 -3.83 9.58
C LEU A 110 4.85 -3.10 9.53
N GLN A 111 5.35 -2.64 10.66
CA GLN A 111 6.63 -1.95 10.78
C GLN A 111 7.78 -2.82 10.29
N THR A 112 7.82 -4.08 10.73
CA THR A 112 8.86 -5.03 10.35
C THR A 112 8.87 -5.25 8.85
N GLU A 113 7.70 -5.43 8.24
CA GLU A 113 7.58 -5.66 6.81
C GLU A 113 8.00 -4.44 6.00
N ILE A 114 7.58 -3.24 6.40
CA ILE A 114 7.97 -2.00 5.71
C ILE A 114 9.49 -1.83 5.76
N ASN A 115 10.11 -2.02 6.92
CA ASN A 115 11.55 -1.89 7.06
C ASN A 115 12.30 -2.92 6.21
N ARG A 116 11.78 -4.15 6.14
CA ARG A 116 12.34 -5.20 5.28
C ARG A 116 12.30 -4.79 3.81
N ILE A 117 11.14 -4.32 3.35
CA ILE A 117 10.93 -3.91 1.95
C ILE A 117 11.88 -2.80 1.55
N VAL A 118 12.00 -1.77 2.37
CA VAL A 118 12.82 -0.59 2.08
C VAL A 118 14.31 -0.93 2.05
N ASN A 119 14.73 -1.94 2.80
CA ASN A 119 16.12 -2.37 2.87
C ASN A 119 16.48 -3.45 1.83
N LEU A 120 15.54 -3.84 0.97
CA LEU A 120 15.84 -4.74 -0.15
C LEU A 120 16.67 -4.00 -1.21
N VAL A 121 17.68 -4.67 -1.69
CA VAL A 121 18.60 -4.13 -2.70
C VAL A 121 18.18 -4.57 -4.09
#